data_44c05a342d9f2695126767dfdd5c7b6b
#
_entry.id   44c05a342d9f2695126767dfdd5c7b6b
#
_cell.length_a   1.000
_cell.length_b   1.000
_cell.length_c   1.000
_cell.angle_alpha   90.00
_cell.angle_beta   90.00
_cell.angle_gamma   90.00
#
_symmetry.space_group_name_H-M   'P 1'
#
loop_
_entity.id
_entity.type
_entity.pdbx_description
1 polymer ?
#
loop_
_entity_poly.entity_id
_entity_poly.type
_entity_poly.pdbx_seq_one_letter_code
_entity_poly.pdbx_strand_id
1 'polypeptide(L)'
;VYRLVMDLYKYILPIFPDLGDYFNSMILITLPIMIYISTLSIVEQYNKEPIEHDFQEKTFKLYDIPITIILIVMIMLISGVFKYQMFGVGSNSMKPQISKGDAVIIKKITKDEEIKKGDIIAYKRDNKIIIHRLVKIKTKNNKKIYITKGDANNSEDNIEIKIKNIKGKVIVKIPYIAYPSVFISELISQKG
;
A
#
# COMPACT_ATOMS: atom_id res chain seq x y z
N VAL A 1 -6.67 -17.51 21.23
CA VAL A 1 -6.62 -17.18 19.79
C VAL A 1 -5.51 -16.16 19.51
N TYR A 2 -5.46 -14.98 20.17
CA TYR A 2 -4.45 -13.93 19.94
C TYR A 2 -3.01 -14.42 20.11
N ARG A 3 -2.73 -15.16 21.20
CA ARG A 3 -1.39 -15.70 21.50
C ARG A 3 -0.93 -16.70 20.42
N LEU A 4 -1.85 -17.53 19.96
CA LEU A 4 -1.57 -18.51 18.90
C LEU A 4 -1.25 -17.83 17.55
N VAL A 5 -1.95 -16.74 17.21
CA VAL A 5 -1.69 -15.94 16.02
C VAL A 5 -0.32 -15.26 16.09
N MET A 6 0.05 -14.72 17.26
CA MET A 6 1.36 -14.06 17.46
C MET A 6 2.52 -15.06 17.47
N ASP A 7 2.31 -16.28 17.98
CA ASP A 7 3.32 -17.32 17.92
C ASP A 7 3.49 -17.86 16.51
N LEU A 8 2.39 -18.03 15.76
CA LEU A 8 2.44 -18.40 14.35
C LEU A 8 3.18 -17.35 13.49
N TYR A 9 2.99 -16.08 13.80
CA TYR A 9 3.67 -14.95 13.15
C TYR A 9 5.20 -15.06 13.26
N LYS A 10 5.72 -15.43 14.43
CA LYS A 10 7.17 -15.62 14.67
C LYS A 10 7.80 -16.70 13.79
N TYR A 11 7.03 -17.74 13.45
CA TYR A 11 7.54 -18.86 12.64
C TYR A 11 7.36 -18.65 11.14
N ILE A 12 6.29 -17.93 10.73
CA ILE A 12 5.99 -17.69 9.31
C ILE A 12 6.83 -16.55 8.73
N LEU A 13 7.12 -15.50 9.51
CA LEU A 13 7.84 -14.33 9.05
C LEU A 13 9.25 -14.62 8.49
N PRO A 14 10.07 -15.48 9.11
CA PRO A 14 11.40 -15.82 8.57
C PRO A 14 11.33 -16.62 7.26
N ILE A 15 10.25 -17.38 7.05
CA ILE A 15 10.07 -18.20 5.85
C ILE A 15 9.55 -17.36 4.68
N PHE A 16 8.71 -16.38 4.98
CA PHE A 16 8.08 -15.49 3.99
C PHE A 16 8.16 -14.03 4.45
N PRO A 17 9.32 -13.36 4.29
CA PRO A 17 9.51 -11.99 4.78
C PRO A 17 8.54 -10.98 4.17
N ASP A 18 8.06 -11.22 2.95
CA ASP A 18 7.07 -10.37 2.29
C ASP A 18 5.65 -10.51 2.91
N LEU A 19 5.38 -11.59 3.66
CA LEU A 19 4.11 -11.80 4.35
C LEU A 19 3.95 -10.89 5.60
N GLY A 20 5.05 -10.35 6.13
CA GLY A 20 5.02 -9.46 7.29
C GLY A 20 4.15 -8.22 7.08
N ASP A 21 4.29 -7.59 5.91
CA ASP A 21 3.49 -6.41 5.56
C ASP A 21 2.00 -6.74 5.40
N TYR A 22 1.67 -7.96 4.95
CA TYR A 22 0.29 -8.43 4.85
C TYR A 22 -0.33 -8.70 6.22
N PHE A 23 0.40 -9.36 7.12
CA PHE A 23 -0.07 -9.59 8.48
C PHE A 23 -0.29 -8.29 9.23
N ASN A 24 0.61 -7.31 9.11
CA ASN A 24 0.44 -5.99 9.70
C ASN A 24 -0.81 -5.28 9.16
N SER A 25 -1.05 -5.36 7.86
CA SER A 25 -2.25 -4.78 7.23
C SER A 25 -3.53 -5.49 7.70
N MET A 26 -3.51 -6.83 7.80
CA MET A 26 -4.64 -7.59 8.34
C MET A 26 -4.90 -7.26 9.82
N ILE A 27 -3.87 -7.13 10.63
CA ILE A 27 -4.00 -6.76 12.05
C ILE A 27 -4.62 -5.36 12.17
N LEU A 28 -4.19 -4.38 11.36
CA LEU A 28 -4.75 -3.03 11.37
C LEU A 28 -6.24 -3.00 11.00
N ILE A 29 -6.67 -3.87 10.08
CA ILE A 29 -8.07 -3.97 9.67
C ILE A 29 -8.91 -4.68 10.74
N THR A 30 -8.36 -5.72 11.37
CA THR A 30 -9.08 -6.53 12.37
C THR A 30 -9.06 -5.92 13.77
N LEU A 31 -8.06 -5.08 14.08
CA LEU A 31 -7.87 -4.47 15.40
C LEU A 31 -9.08 -3.66 15.88
N PRO A 32 -9.72 -2.80 15.08
CA PRO A 32 -10.94 -2.09 15.50
C PRO A 32 -12.09 -3.04 15.85
N ILE A 33 -12.25 -4.12 15.07
CA ILE A 33 -13.27 -5.13 15.29
C ILE A 33 -13.01 -5.89 16.60
N MET A 34 -11.75 -6.25 16.84
CA MET A 34 -11.32 -6.94 18.07
C MET A 34 -11.53 -6.05 19.31
N ILE A 35 -11.19 -4.76 19.20
CA ILE A 35 -11.41 -3.79 20.29
C ILE A 35 -12.91 -3.66 20.56
N TYR A 36 -13.73 -3.53 19.52
CA TYR A 36 -15.18 -3.44 19.65
C TYR A 36 -15.76 -4.67 20.36
N ILE A 37 -15.44 -5.88 19.91
CA ILE A 37 -15.90 -7.13 20.53
C ILE A 37 -15.41 -7.24 21.98
N SER A 38 -14.17 -6.86 22.27
CA SER A 38 -13.62 -6.90 23.64
C SER A 38 -14.30 -5.89 24.55
N THR A 39 -14.58 -4.68 24.08
CA THR A 39 -15.30 -3.67 24.88
C THR A 39 -16.74 -4.10 25.17
N LEU A 40 -17.43 -4.67 24.18
CA LEU A 40 -18.77 -5.23 24.41
C LEU A 40 -18.76 -6.31 25.48
N SER A 41 -17.86 -7.28 25.38
CA SER A 41 -17.73 -8.37 26.35
C SER A 41 -17.46 -7.85 27.78
N ILE A 42 -16.62 -6.81 27.93
CA ILE A 42 -16.34 -6.18 29.25
C ILE A 42 -17.58 -5.48 29.79
N VAL A 43 -18.32 -4.75 28.94
CA VAL A 43 -19.52 -4.02 29.35
C VAL A 43 -20.64 -4.99 29.75
N GLU A 44 -20.84 -6.08 28.99
CA GLU A 44 -21.79 -7.15 29.36
C GLU A 44 -21.44 -7.79 30.69
N GLN A 45 -20.16 -8.07 30.94
CA GLN A 45 -19.71 -8.62 32.21
C GLN A 45 -19.90 -7.65 33.38
N TYR A 46 -19.71 -6.35 33.17
CA TYR A 46 -19.90 -5.32 34.18
C TYR A 46 -21.37 -5.11 34.53
N ASN A 47 -22.23 -5.04 33.54
CA ASN A 47 -23.66 -4.77 33.72
C ASN A 47 -24.46 -6.00 34.22
N LYS A 48 -23.90 -7.20 34.19
CA LYS A 48 -24.55 -8.48 34.49
C LYS A 48 -25.82 -8.76 33.69
N GLU A 49 -26.07 -7.97 32.67
CA GLU A 49 -27.18 -8.13 31.75
C GLU A 49 -26.62 -8.18 30.31
N PRO A 50 -27.14 -9.09 29.47
CA PRO A 50 -26.79 -9.07 28.07
C PRO A 50 -27.23 -7.73 27.50
N ILE A 51 -26.30 -7.02 26.85
CA ILE A 51 -26.68 -5.84 26.06
C ILE A 51 -27.54 -6.39 24.93
N GLU A 52 -28.83 -6.06 24.98
CA GLU A 52 -29.75 -6.38 23.90
C GLU A 52 -29.24 -5.63 22.68
N HIS A 53 -28.34 -6.27 21.94
CA HIS A 53 -27.97 -5.78 20.62
C HIS A 53 -29.21 -5.93 19.78
N ASP A 54 -29.95 -4.83 19.63
CA ASP A 54 -30.85 -4.66 18.51
C ASP A 54 -29.96 -4.66 17.23
N PHE A 55 -29.40 -5.82 16.94
CA PHE A 55 -29.05 -6.15 15.58
C PHE A 55 -30.38 -6.25 14.85
N GLN A 56 -31.00 -5.09 14.63
CA GLN A 56 -31.93 -5.02 13.51
C GLN A 56 -31.21 -5.77 12.41
N GLU A 57 -31.77 -6.89 12.00
CA GLU A 57 -31.30 -7.59 10.81
C GLU A 57 -31.20 -6.52 9.74
N LYS A 58 -29.98 -5.94 9.61
CA LYS A 58 -29.69 -5.04 8.51
C LYS A 58 -29.81 -5.92 7.30
N THR A 59 -31.04 -6.04 6.83
CA THR A 59 -31.32 -6.66 5.54
C THR A 59 -30.36 -6.01 4.57
N PHE A 60 -29.45 -6.83 4.04
CA PHE A 60 -28.43 -6.45 3.09
C PHE A 60 -29.13 -5.67 1.98
N LYS A 61 -28.97 -4.37 1.98
CA LYS A 61 -29.61 -3.52 1.00
C LYS A 61 -28.81 -3.56 -0.28
N LEU A 62 -29.50 -3.46 -1.41
CA LEU A 62 -28.87 -3.58 -2.73
C LEU A 62 -27.67 -2.64 -2.94
N TYR A 63 -27.62 -1.50 -2.24
CA TYR A 63 -26.49 -0.56 -2.29
C TYR A 63 -25.27 -1.00 -1.46
N ASP A 64 -25.38 -1.99 -0.56
CA ASP A 64 -24.26 -2.51 0.22
C ASP A 64 -23.34 -3.37 -0.66
N ILE A 65 -23.88 -3.96 -1.73
CA ILE A 65 -23.13 -4.81 -2.66
C ILE A 65 -21.99 -4.02 -3.35
N PRO A 66 -22.25 -2.87 -4.01
CA PRO A 66 -21.18 -2.14 -4.69
C PRO A 66 -20.15 -1.59 -3.69
N ILE A 67 -20.54 -1.19 -2.48
CA ILE A 67 -19.63 -0.72 -1.44
C ILE A 67 -18.69 -1.87 -1.02
N THR A 68 -19.24 -3.06 -0.79
CA THR A 68 -18.45 -4.24 -0.42
C THR A 68 -17.47 -4.63 -1.53
N ILE A 69 -17.90 -4.60 -2.79
CA ILE A 69 -17.03 -4.88 -3.94
C ILE A 69 -15.87 -3.87 -4.01
N ILE A 70 -16.17 -2.56 -3.86
CA ILE A 70 -15.14 -1.52 -3.85
C ILE A 70 -14.13 -1.75 -2.73
N LEU A 71 -14.59 -2.09 -1.52
CA LEU A 71 -13.73 -2.41 -0.38
C LEU A 71 -12.81 -3.62 -0.67
N ILE A 72 -13.36 -4.69 -1.23
CA ILE A 72 -12.59 -5.88 -1.60
C ILE A 72 -11.52 -5.51 -2.64
N VAL A 73 -11.89 -4.76 -3.69
CA VAL A 73 -10.94 -4.31 -4.72
C VAL A 73 -9.83 -3.44 -4.12
N MET A 74 -10.17 -2.53 -3.21
CA MET A 74 -9.20 -1.70 -2.51
C MET A 74 -8.23 -2.53 -1.68
N ILE A 75 -8.71 -3.50 -0.92
CA ILE A 75 -7.88 -4.43 -0.14
C ILE A 75 -6.96 -5.23 -1.08
N MET A 76 -7.47 -5.71 -2.20
CA MET A 76 -6.70 -6.42 -3.21
C MET A 76 -5.56 -5.57 -3.77
N LEU A 77 -5.81 -4.29 -4.07
CA LEU A 77 -4.80 -3.37 -4.60
C LEU A 77 -3.75 -2.98 -3.56
N ILE A 78 -4.14 -2.82 -2.30
CA ILE A 78 -3.21 -2.45 -1.22
C ILE A 78 -2.35 -3.65 -0.82
N SER A 79 -2.91 -4.86 -0.81
CA SER A 79 -2.20 -6.08 -0.39
C SER A 79 -0.95 -6.41 -1.21
N GLY A 80 -0.88 -5.93 -2.46
CA GLY A 80 0.25 -6.21 -3.36
C GLY A 80 0.42 -7.70 -3.74
N VAL A 81 -0.54 -8.56 -3.45
CA VAL A 81 -0.53 -9.98 -3.88
C VAL A 81 -0.70 -10.08 -5.39
N PHE A 82 -1.51 -9.19 -5.95
CA PHE A 82 -1.89 -9.23 -7.35
C PHE A 82 -0.86 -8.54 -8.26
N LYS A 83 -1.06 -8.67 -9.55
CA LYS A 83 -0.28 -8.02 -10.60
C LYS A 83 -0.32 -6.49 -10.50
N TYR A 84 -1.38 -5.95 -9.93
CA TYR A 84 -1.58 -4.51 -9.71
C TYR A 84 -1.42 -4.19 -8.23
N GLN A 85 -0.80 -3.04 -7.94
CA GLN A 85 -0.61 -2.56 -6.57
C GLN A 85 -0.77 -1.05 -6.53
N MET A 86 -1.37 -0.54 -5.45
CA MET A 86 -1.61 0.88 -5.25
C MET A 86 -0.60 1.46 -4.25
N PHE A 87 -0.09 2.66 -4.56
CA PHE A 87 0.77 3.44 -3.66
C PHE A 87 0.27 4.86 -3.54
N GLY A 88 0.29 5.39 -2.31
CA GLY A 88 0.10 6.81 -2.06
C GLY A 88 1.36 7.62 -2.36
N VAL A 89 1.20 8.82 -2.92
CA VAL A 89 2.30 9.71 -3.28
C VAL A 89 2.52 10.75 -2.20
N GLY A 90 3.65 10.66 -1.51
CA GLY A 90 3.99 11.52 -0.37
C GLY A 90 4.75 12.80 -0.73
N SER A 91 5.15 13.02 -2.00
CA SER A 91 5.97 14.16 -2.40
C SER A 91 5.49 14.81 -3.70
N ASN A 92 6.01 16.01 -3.99
CA ASN A 92 5.70 16.77 -5.21
C ASN A 92 6.76 16.60 -6.32
N SER A 93 7.67 15.65 -6.21
CA SER A 93 8.76 15.46 -7.18
C SER A 93 8.30 15.14 -8.59
N MET A 94 7.06 14.69 -8.74
CA MET A 94 6.46 14.33 -10.04
C MET A 94 5.44 15.35 -10.56
N LYS A 95 5.36 16.55 -9.95
CA LYS A 95 4.52 17.63 -10.50
C LYS A 95 4.99 18.06 -11.89
N PRO A 96 4.07 18.45 -12.78
CA PRO A 96 2.62 18.56 -12.60
C PRO A 96 1.86 17.22 -12.81
N GLN A 97 2.55 16.17 -13.28
CA GLN A 97 1.90 14.92 -13.67
C GLN A 97 1.26 14.18 -12.49
N ILE A 98 1.97 14.07 -11.37
CA ILE A 98 1.51 13.43 -10.15
C ILE A 98 1.86 14.33 -8.98
N SER A 99 0.89 14.57 -8.10
CA SER A 99 1.03 15.44 -6.93
C SER A 99 1.01 14.65 -5.64
N LYS A 100 1.53 15.25 -4.57
CA LYS A 100 1.37 14.75 -3.21
C LYS A 100 -0.13 14.58 -2.89
N GLY A 101 -0.49 13.47 -2.28
CA GLY A 101 -1.88 13.12 -1.97
C GLY A 101 -2.60 12.33 -3.08
N ASP A 102 -2.00 12.24 -4.27
CA ASP A 102 -2.50 11.32 -5.30
C ASP A 102 -2.18 9.87 -4.92
N ALA A 103 -2.93 8.93 -5.45
CA ALA A 103 -2.55 7.52 -5.47
C ALA A 103 -2.20 7.10 -6.90
N VAL A 104 -1.29 6.14 -7.03
CA VAL A 104 -0.95 5.53 -8.32
C VAL A 104 -1.14 4.03 -8.25
N ILE A 105 -1.68 3.48 -9.33
CA ILE A 105 -1.73 2.03 -9.53
C ILE A 105 -0.55 1.66 -10.41
N ILE A 106 0.29 0.77 -9.92
CA ILE A 106 1.37 0.18 -10.70
C ILE A 106 0.99 -1.21 -11.16
N LYS A 107 1.49 -1.57 -12.33
CA LYS A 107 1.51 -2.95 -12.82
C LYS A 107 2.89 -3.52 -12.51
N LYS A 108 2.95 -4.59 -11.71
CA LYS A 108 4.21 -5.28 -11.41
C LYS A 108 4.87 -5.74 -12.71
N ILE A 109 6.18 -5.56 -12.80
CA ILE A 109 6.94 -5.98 -13.97
C ILE A 109 7.29 -7.45 -13.82
N THR A 110 6.87 -8.25 -14.80
CA THR A 110 7.36 -9.61 -15.03
C THR A 110 8.63 -9.56 -15.88
N LYS A 111 9.46 -10.61 -15.86
CA LYS A 111 10.76 -10.65 -16.53
C LYS A 111 10.70 -10.31 -18.04
N ASP A 112 9.55 -10.54 -18.66
CA ASP A 112 9.33 -10.36 -20.10
C ASP A 112 8.72 -8.99 -20.48
N GLU A 113 8.40 -8.13 -19.48
CA GLU A 113 7.83 -6.81 -19.76
C GLU A 113 8.93 -5.78 -20.01
N GLU A 114 8.85 -5.13 -21.16
CA GLU A 114 9.80 -4.10 -21.56
C GLU A 114 9.45 -2.75 -20.92
N ILE A 115 10.40 -2.20 -20.17
CA ILE A 115 10.33 -0.83 -19.65
C ILE A 115 10.95 0.09 -20.68
N LYS A 116 10.23 1.14 -21.07
CA LYS A 116 10.65 2.10 -22.08
C LYS A 116 10.99 3.45 -21.45
N LYS A 117 11.89 4.18 -22.11
CA LYS A 117 12.14 5.59 -21.77
C LYS A 117 10.81 6.37 -21.83
N GLY A 118 10.58 7.20 -20.81
CA GLY A 118 9.33 7.95 -20.62
C GLY A 118 8.35 7.30 -19.67
N ASP A 119 8.48 5.99 -19.37
CA ASP A 119 7.62 5.33 -18.41
C ASP A 119 7.84 5.88 -17.00
N ILE A 120 6.77 6.01 -16.24
CA ILE A 120 6.84 6.31 -14.80
C ILE A 120 6.94 4.99 -14.07
N ILE A 121 8.00 4.79 -13.32
CA ILE A 121 8.28 3.55 -12.60
C ILE A 121 8.32 3.77 -11.10
N ALA A 122 7.84 2.77 -10.36
CA ALA A 122 8.00 2.69 -8.91
C ALA A 122 9.16 1.75 -8.60
N TYR A 123 10.11 2.20 -7.78
CA TYR A 123 11.25 1.38 -7.38
C TYR A 123 11.55 1.55 -5.89
N LYS A 124 12.15 0.50 -5.29
CA LYS A 124 12.54 0.50 -3.88
C LYS A 124 13.95 1.06 -3.72
N ARG A 125 14.11 2.03 -2.81
CA ARG A 125 15.38 2.59 -2.36
C ARG A 125 15.31 2.84 -0.86
N ASP A 126 16.31 2.39 -0.12
CA ASP A 126 16.45 2.66 1.33
C ASP A 126 15.14 2.49 2.11
N ASN A 127 14.46 1.37 1.87
CA ASN A 127 13.15 1.02 2.44
C ASN A 127 11.97 1.94 2.04
N LYS A 128 12.17 2.88 1.10
CA LYS A 128 11.13 3.75 0.56
C LYS A 128 10.80 3.37 -0.88
N ILE A 129 9.55 3.59 -1.27
CA ILE A 129 9.12 3.48 -2.67
C ILE A 129 9.23 4.87 -3.29
N ILE A 130 9.98 4.97 -4.38
CA ILE A 130 10.15 6.20 -5.16
C ILE A 130 9.45 6.01 -6.50
N ILE A 131 8.71 7.03 -6.92
CA ILE A 131 7.97 7.05 -8.18
C ILE A 131 8.53 8.18 -9.02
N HIS A 132 9.31 7.84 -10.06
CA HIS A 132 9.94 8.81 -10.96
C HIS A 132 9.86 8.35 -12.41
N ARG A 133 10.10 9.28 -13.33
CA ARG A 133 10.12 9.01 -14.77
C ARG A 133 11.46 8.43 -15.19
N LEU A 134 11.42 7.38 -15.99
CA LEU A 134 12.59 6.78 -16.61
C LEU A 134 13.09 7.69 -17.75
N VAL A 135 14.27 8.26 -17.60
CA VAL A 135 14.88 9.18 -18.59
C VAL A 135 15.93 8.52 -19.44
N LYS A 136 16.68 7.54 -18.90
CA LYS A 136 17.74 6.82 -19.64
C LYS A 136 17.77 5.35 -19.28
N ILE A 137 18.12 4.53 -20.26
CA ILE A 137 18.47 3.11 -20.11
C ILE A 137 19.90 2.95 -20.58
N LYS A 138 20.79 2.47 -19.73
CA LYS A 138 22.18 2.16 -20.04
C LYS A 138 22.41 0.66 -19.93
N THR A 139 23.34 0.12 -20.71
CA THR A 139 23.81 -1.25 -20.55
C THR A 139 25.23 -1.22 -20.01
N LYS A 140 25.46 -1.88 -18.85
CA LYS A 140 26.77 -2.01 -18.22
C LYS A 140 26.96 -3.47 -17.82
N ASN A 141 28.07 -4.08 -18.26
CA ASN A 141 28.34 -5.49 -17.98
C ASN A 141 27.16 -6.43 -18.35
N ASN A 142 26.60 -6.25 -19.53
CA ASN A 142 25.47 -7.00 -20.05
C ASN A 142 24.17 -6.92 -19.20
N LYS A 143 24.07 -5.92 -18.30
CA LYS A 143 22.88 -5.66 -17.46
C LYS A 143 22.31 -4.28 -17.74
N LYS A 144 21.00 -4.20 -17.91
CA LYS A 144 20.29 -2.91 -18.06
C LYS A 144 20.27 -2.15 -16.73
N ILE A 145 20.62 -0.88 -16.80
CA ILE A 145 20.59 0.09 -15.71
C ILE A 145 19.62 1.19 -16.08
N TYR A 146 18.77 1.56 -15.16
CA TYR A 146 17.72 2.53 -15.36
C TYR A 146 18.04 3.79 -14.58
N ILE A 147 17.95 4.96 -15.24
CA ILE A 147 18.16 6.28 -14.64
C ILE A 147 16.84 7.02 -14.71
N THR A 148 16.41 7.51 -13.57
CA THR A 148 15.13 8.19 -13.38
C THR A 148 15.33 9.67 -13.05
N LYS A 149 14.24 10.42 -13.17
CA LYS A 149 14.15 11.81 -12.77
C LYS A 149 12.73 12.13 -12.34
N GLY A 150 12.55 12.85 -11.25
CA GLY A 150 11.28 13.46 -10.91
C GLY A 150 10.94 14.58 -11.90
N ASP A 151 9.70 14.66 -12.34
CA ASP A 151 9.28 15.65 -13.35
C ASP A 151 9.52 17.10 -12.87
N ALA A 152 9.40 17.35 -11.55
CA ALA A 152 9.67 18.64 -10.94
C ALA A 152 11.13 18.83 -10.51
N ASN A 153 12.00 17.85 -10.64
CA ASN A 153 13.40 17.94 -10.23
C ASN A 153 14.24 18.60 -11.34
N ASN A 154 15.30 19.31 -10.98
CA ASN A 154 16.21 19.92 -11.95
C ASN A 154 17.20 18.92 -12.55
N SER A 155 17.60 17.90 -11.78
CA SER A 155 18.61 16.90 -12.17
C SER A 155 18.04 15.49 -12.19
N GLU A 156 18.76 14.61 -12.92
CA GLU A 156 18.52 13.16 -12.88
C GLU A 156 18.88 12.61 -11.50
N ASP A 157 18.27 11.49 -11.13
CA ASP A 157 18.59 10.80 -9.88
C ASP A 157 20.01 10.21 -9.99
N ASN A 158 20.89 10.53 -9.01
CA ASN A 158 22.29 10.04 -8.98
C ASN A 158 22.40 8.55 -8.61
N ILE A 159 21.45 7.72 -9.06
CA ILE A 159 21.39 6.31 -8.70
C ILE A 159 21.13 5.46 -9.93
N GLU A 160 21.94 4.42 -10.05
CA GLU A 160 21.77 3.35 -11.02
C GLU A 160 20.75 2.32 -10.50
N ILE A 161 19.54 2.31 -11.06
CA ILE A 161 18.49 1.39 -10.66
C ILE A 161 18.63 0.09 -11.44
N LYS A 162 18.64 -1.04 -10.74
CA LYS A 162 18.62 -2.39 -11.32
C LYS A 162 17.19 -2.89 -11.43
N ILE A 163 16.91 -3.76 -12.39
CA ILE A 163 15.57 -4.33 -12.62
C ILE A 163 14.95 -4.93 -11.35
N LYS A 164 15.75 -5.59 -10.51
CA LYS A 164 15.31 -6.20 -9.26
C LYS A 164 14.73 -5.20 -8.25
N ASN A 165 15.10 -3.93 -8.35
CA ASN A 165 14.64 -2.88 -7.46
C ASN A 165 13.35 -2.22 -7.98
N ILE A 166 12.99 -2.47 -9.24
CA ILE A 166 11.78 -1.91 -9.84
C ILE A 166 10.59 -2.77 -9.41
N LYS A 167 9.62 -2.13 -8.78
CA LYS A 167 8.37 -2.77 -8.34
C LYS A 167 7.36 -2.87 -9.46
N GLY A 168 7.28 -1.86 -10.31
CA GLY A 168 6.33 -1.83 -11.42
C GLY A 168 6.33 -0.52 -12.19
N LYS A 169 5.49 -0.47 -13.21
CA LYS A 169 5.21 0.69 -14.04
C LYS A 169 3.86 1.29 -13.62
N VAL A 170 3.81 2.61 -13.47
CA VAL A 170 2.57 3.34 -13.21
C VAL A 170 1.66 3.28 -14.45
N ILE A 171 0.42 2.86 -14.24
CA ILE A 171 -0.58 2.73 -15.30
C ILE A 171 -1.75 3.68 -15.11
N VAL A 172 -2.12 3.99 -13.85
CA VAL A 172 -3.24 4.86 -13.51
C VAL A 172 -2.84 5.78 -12.37
N LYS A 173 -3.28 7.02 -12.42
CA LYS A 173 -3.25 7.99 -11.32
C LYS A 173 -4.67 8.24 -10.84
N ILE A 174 -4.87 8.25 -9.53
CA ILE A 174 -6.13 8.59 -8.88
C ILE A 174 -5.86 9.82 -8.00
N PRO A 175 -6.39 10.99 -8.37
CA PRO A 175 -6.11 12.22 -7.64
C PRO A 175 -6.71 12.19 -6.22
N TYR A 176 -6.02 12.80 -5.27
CA TYR A 176 -6.45 13.09 -3.89
C TYR A 176 -6.78 11.90 -2.99
N ILE A 177 -6.86 10.67 -3.48
CA ILE A 177 -7.34 9.51 -2.68
C ILE A 177 -6.38 9.13 -1.56
N ALA A 178 -5.09 9.41 -1.70
CA ALA A 178 -4.09 9.15 -0.67
C ALA A 178 -3.87 10.33 0.30
N TYR A 179 -4.59 11.44 0.13
CA TYR A 179 -4.41 12.63 0.96
C TYR A 179 -4.56 12.37 2.47
N PRO A 180 -5.60 11.62 2.93
CA PRO A 180 -5.75 11.34 4.35
C PRO A 180 -4.57 10.54 4.93
N SER A 181 -4.08 9.53 4.21
CA SER A 181 -2.95 8.71 4.68
C SER A 181 -1.63 9.49 4.72
N VAL A 182 -1.41 10.34 3.74
CA VAL A 182 -0.22 11.22 3.69
C VAL A 182 -0.26 12.23 4.82
N PHE A 183 -1.41 12.85 5.10
CA PHE A 183 -1.61 13.80 6.19
C PHE A 183 -1.31 13.15 7.55
N ILE A 184 -1.86 11.96 7.80
CA ILE A 184 -1.62 11.22 9.05
C ILE A 184 -0.13 10.88 9.19
N SER A 185 0.53 10.43 8.12
CA SER A 185 1.96 10.10 8.14
C SER A 185 2.84 11.31 8.47
N GLU A 186 2.47 12.49 8.01
CA GLU A 186 3.17 13.75 8.33
C GLU A 186 2.98 14.15 9.78
N LEU A 187 1.77 14.05 10.32
CA LEU A 187 1.49 14.30 11.73
C LEU A 187 2.33 13.41 12.66
N ILE A 188 2.45 12.13 12.30
CA ILE A 188 3.27 11.18 13.07
C ILE A 188 4.76 11.53 12.96
N SER A 189 5.22 11.88 11.75
CA SER A 189 6.62 12.22 11.50
C SER A 189 7.09 13.52 12.15
N GLN A 190 6.18 14.45 12.49
CA GLN A 190 6.52 15.71 13.19
C GLN A 190 6.64 15.54 14.70
N LYS A 191 6.17 14.41 15.25
CA LYS A 191 6.18 14.15 16.71
C LYS A 191 7.32 13.23 17.18
N GLY A 192 8.15 12.74 16.28
CA GLY A 192 9.34 11.91 16.55
C GLY A 192 10.62 12.63 16.17
#